data_4ead890051e1b0ec16b4008f1c3b550f
#
_entry.id   4ead890051e1b0ec16b4008f1c3b550f
#
_cell.length_a   1.000
_cell.length_b   1.000
_cell.length_c   1.000
_cell.angle_alpha   90.00
_cell.angle_beta   90.00
_cell.angle_gamma   90.00
#
_symmetry.space_group_name_H-M   'P 1'
#
loop_
_entity.id
_entity.type
_entity.pdbx_description
1 polymer ?
#
loop_
_entity_poly.entity_id
_entity_poly.type
_entity_poly.pdbx_seq_one_letter_code
_entity_poly.pdbx_strand_id
1 'polypeptide(L)'
;GDSHKILNLTYLGTNGGEQSDAIGLFSILHDGAVIRNLDIEGADIEYPGNCCGLLAGVANGNIRIENLTLNGNIKSTKDKVGGLIGYIEGNAQSLAQISIRNVRLGVSFSESGSSYIGALIGWAENASIQVEDISSDGIFKNLRGNNHVAGLIGKLYGQIDARKIKLQHTTLNDFPISGNQNVGGLIGEAFLQAASSFKDITIDMPIKGSSYVGGLIGQIRSEAPTSTPVSYTHLRAHETLANL
;
A
#
# COMPACT_ATOMS: atom_id res chain seq x y z
N GLY A 1 -8.51 23.21 -11.82
CA GLY A 1 -8.98 22.72 -10.55
C GLY A 1 -8.06 23.12 -9.42
N ASP A 2 -8.61 23.76 -8.44
CA ASP A 2 -7.85 24.22 -7.29
C ASP A 2 -7.35 23.01 -6.50
N SER A 3 -6.07 22.98 -6.17
CA SER A 3 -5.56 21.97 -5.24
C SER A 3 -5.97 22.35 -3.82
N HIS A 4 -6.50 21.38 -3.10
CA HIS A 4 -6.89 21.54 -1.71
C HIS A 4 -5.84 20.92 -0.79
N LYS A 5 -5.62 21.56 0.37
CA LYS A 5 -4.69 21.06 1.38
C LYS A 5 -5.39 20.78 2.68
N ILE A 6 -5.11 19.61 3.25
CA ILE A 6 -5.44 19.26 4.64
C ILE A 6 -4.11 19.27 5.41
N LEU A 7 -4.02 20.13 6.40
CA LEU A 7 -2.81 20.28 7.21
C LEU A 7 -3.02 19.72 8.61
N ASN A 8 -2.00 18.98 9.09
CA ASN A 8 -1.95 18.49 10.47
C ASN A 8 -3.19 17.69 10.88
N LEU A 9 -3.67 16.83 9.98
CA LEU A 9 -4.73 15.89 10.30
C LEU A 9 -4.27 14.99 11.44
N THR A 10 -4.85 15.19 12.63
CA THR A 10 -4.49 14.43 13.82
C THR A 10 -5.67 13.61 14.28
N TYR A 11 -5.42 12.32 14.47
CA TYR A 11 -6.38 11.41 15.06
C TYR A 11 -5.70 10.59 16.17
N LEU A 12 -6.25 10.69 17.39
CA LEU A 12 -5.80 9.95 18.56
C LEU A 12 -6.95 9.05 19.05
N GLY A 13 -6.91 7.78 18.63
CA GLY A 13 -7.93 6.82 19.05
C GLY A 13 -7.52 6.10 20.34
N THR A 14 -8.38 6.09 21.34
CA THR A 14 -8.11 5.47 22.64
C THR A 14 -8.66 4.06 22.79
N ASN A 15 -9.63 3.64 21.97
CA ASN A 15 -10.24 2.30 22.04
C ASN A 15 -10.48 1.74 20.65
N GLY A 16 -9.77 0.67 20.29
CA GLY A 16 -10.14 -0.18 19.18
C GLY A 16 -11.35 -1.03 19.57
N GLY A 17 -12.54 -0.64 19.16
CA GLY A 17 -13.74 -1.47 19.27
C GLY A 17 -13.63 -2.71 18.38
N GLU A 18 -14.35 -3.74 18.68
CA GLU A 18 -14.43 -4.95 17.85
C GLU A 18 -15.24 -4.63 16.57
N GLN A 19 -14.68 -4.94 15.42
CA GLN A 19 -15.27 -4.89 14.07
C GLN A 19 -15.44 -3.51 13.42
N SER A 20 -14.91 -3.39 12.22
CA SER A 20 -15.06 -2.30 11.24
C SER A 20 -14.47 -0.92 11.62
N ASP A 21 -13.43 -0.91 12.37
CA ASP A 21 -12.76 0.36 12.68
C ASP A 21 -11.94 0.82 11.48
N ALA A 22 -12.50 1.70 10.71
CA ALA A 22 -11.89 2.30 9.54
C ALA A 22 -11.54 3.77 9.82
N ILE A 23 -10.25 4.12 9.70
CA ILE A 23 -9.76 5.47 10.02
C ILE A 23 -8.98 6.06 8.86
N GLY A 24 -9.26 7.32 8.58
CA GLY A 24 -8.61 8.16 7.60
C GLY A 24 -9.30 9.51 7.54
N LEU A 25 -8.93 10.34 6.56
CA LEU A 25 -9.70 11.55 6.25
C LEU A 25 -11.16 11.17 5.96
N PHE A 26 -11.37 10.05 5.30
CA PHE A 26 -12.65 9.38 5.14
C PHE A 26 -12.59 8.02 5.84
N SER A 27 -13.57 7.71 6.65
CA SER A 27 -13.68 6.37 7.23
C SER A 27 -13.86 5.33 6.13
N ILE A 28 -14.84 5.53 5.24
CA ILE A 28 -15.12 4.63 4.12
C ILE A 28 -15.35 5.43 2.84
N LEU A 29 -14.77 4.97 1.73
CA LEU A 29 -15.09 5.41 0.37
C LEU A 29 -15.98 4.35 -0.29
N HIS A 30 -17.14 4.77 -0.74
CA HIS A 30 -18.09 3.91 -1.45
C HIS A 30 -18.04 4.08 -2.96
N ASP A 31 -18.69 3.16 -3.65
CA ASP A 31 -18.82 3.10 -5.11
C ASP A 31 -19.09 4.47 -5.74
N GLY A 32 -18.36 4.78 -6.81
CA GLY A 32 -18.44 6.04 -7.52
C GLY A 32 -17.65 7.20 -6.91
N ALA A 33 -16.93 7.00 -5.80
CA ALA A 33 -16.13 8.06 -5.19
C ALA A 33 -14.96 8.49 -6.10
N VAL A 34 -14.82 9.81 -6.28
CA VAL A 34 -13.71 10.44 -7.03
C VAL A 34 -13.02 11.45 -6.13
N ILE A 35 -11.76 11.19 -5.81
CA ILE A 35 -10.91 12.09 -5.01
C ILE A 35 -9.78 12.61 -5.91
N ARG A 36 -9.61 13.92 -5.99
CA ARG A 36 -8.58 14.51 -6.84
C ARG A 36 -8.07 15.85 -6.32
N ASN A 37 -6.81 16.14 -6.67
CA ASN A 37 -6.17 17.42 -6.38
C ASN A 37 -6.18 17.74 -4.88
N LEU A 38 -5.68 16.80 -4.09
CA LEU A 38 -5.68 16.89 -2.62
C LEU A 38 -4.29 16.60 -2.08
N ASP A 39 -3.77 17.50 -1.27
CA ASP A 39 -2.57 17.29 -0.48
C ASP A 39 -2.94 17.07 1.00
N ILE A 40 -2.40 16.01 1.60
CA ILE A 40 -2.49 15.75 3.05
C ILE A 40 -1.06 15.90 3.59
N GLU A 41 -0.82 16.92 4.38
CA GLU A 41 0.50 17.26 4.89
C GLU A 41 0.54 17.29 6.42
N GLY A 42 1.58 16.69 7.01
CA GLY A 42 1.78 16.67 8.45
C GLY A 42 0.72 15.86 9.22
N ALA A 43 0.13 14.87 8.57
CA ALA A 43 -0.84 14.01 9.24
C ALA A 43 -0.16 13.15 10.32
N ASP A 44 -0.85 12.95 11.45
CA ASP A 44 -0.41 12.08 12.54
C ASP A 44 -1.61 11.28 13.07
N ILE A 45 -1.65 10.01 12.68
CA ILE A 45 -2.74 9.10 13.03
C ILE A 45 -2.19 8.06 14.01
N GLU A 46 -2.67 8.09 15.23
CA GLU A 46 -2.44 7.03 16.22
C GLU A 46 -3.75 6.29 16.48
N TYR A 47 -3.80 5.02 16.06
CA TYR A 47 -5.01 4.25 16.14
C TYR A 47 -4.78 2.76 16.44
N PRO A 48 -5.37 2.21 17.50
CA PRO A 48 -5.20 0.81 17.89
C PRO A 48 -6.15 -0.17 17.17
N GLY A 49 -6.86 0.28 16.13
CA GLY A 49 -7.82 -0.53 15.36
C GLY A 49 -7.32 -0.96 13.97
N ASN A 50 -8.15 -1.72 13.26
CA ASN A 50 -7.88 -2.18 11.90
C ASN A 50 -8.20 -1.11 10.84
N CYS A 51 -7.76 -1.32 9.60
CA CYS A 51 -8.10 -0.53 8.43
C CYS A 51 -7.77 0.96 8.56
N CYS A 52 -6.49 1.27 8.63
CA CYS A 52 -6.00 2.64 8.77
C CYS A 52 -5.31 3.14 7.49
N GLY A 53 -5.66 4.36 7.04
CA GLY A 53 -5.01 5.05 5.95
C GLY A 53 -5.15 6.56 6.07
N LEU A 54 -4.23 7.36 5.49
CA LEU A 54 -4.34 8.82 5.56
C LEU A 54 -5.58 9.34 4.82
N LEU A 55 -5.89 8.75 3.66
CA LEU A 55 -7.08 9.13 2.90
C LEU A 55 -8.31 8.37 3.38
N ALA A 56 -8.24 7.04 3.44
CA ALA A 56 -9.39 6.23 3.83
C ALA A 56 -9.00 4.98 4.62
N GLY A 57 -9.82 4.61 5.59
CA GLY A 57 -9.70 3.34 6.27
C GLY A 57 -10.12 2.18 5.36
N VAL A 58 -11.28 2.29 4.72
CA VAL A 58 -11.83 1.28 3.80
C VAL A 58 -12.26 1.91 2.48
N ALA A 59 -12.17 1.17 1.39
CA ALA A 59 -12.73 1.53 0.09
C ALA A 59 -13.44 0.33 -0.54
N ASN A 60 -14.62 0.53 -1.12
CA ASN A 60 -15.37 -0.51 -1.82
C ASN A 60 -16.03 0.03 -3.10
N GLY A 61 -16.17 -0.85 -4.12
CA GLY A 61 -16.75 -0.49 -5.41
C GLY A 61 -15.76 0.19 -6.36
N ASN A 62 -16.24 1.11 -7.18
CA ASN A 62 -15.45 1.81 -8.20
C ASN A 62 -14.91 3.14 -7.63
N ILE A 63 -13.62 3.22 -7.39
CA ILE A 63 -12.97 4.39 -6.78
C ILE A 63 -11.90 4.94 -7.71
N ARG A 64 -11.88 6.26 -7.86
CA ARG A 64 -10.87 6.97 -8.63
C ARG A 64 -10.16 8.00 -7.77
N ILE A 65 -8.83 7.93 -7.77
CA ILE A 65 -7.95 8.78 -6.96
C ILE A 65 -6.87 9.37 -7.86
N GLU A 66 -6.76 10.69 -7.92
CA GLU A 66 -5.85 11.36 -8.85
C GLU A 66 -5.21 12.61 -8.23
N ASN A 67 -3.92 12.80 -8.50
CA ASN A 67 -3.17 14.01 -8.12
C ASN A 67 -3.19 14.26 -6.62
N LEU A 68 -2.59 13.36 -5.84
CA LEU A 68 -2.49 13.49 -4.40
C LEU A 68 -1.03 13.55 -3.94
N THR A 69 -0.80 14.35 -2.91
CA THR A 69 0.41 14.29 -2.08
C THR A 69 0.03 13.83 -0.69
N LEU A 70 0.69 12.78 -0.20
CA LEU A 70 0.46 12.23 1.14
C LEU A 70 1.72 12.33 1.96
N ASN A 71 1.67 13.09 3.05
CA ASN A 71 2.77 13.21 4.00
C ASN A 71 2.23 13.08 5.42
N GLY A 72 2.74 12.11 6.16
CA GLY A 72 2.30 11.90 7.52
C GLY A 72 2.88 10.65 8.17
N ASN A 73 2.48 10.45 9.41
CA ASN A 73 2.83 9.31 10.22
C ASN A 73 1.57 8.51 10.58
N ILE A 74 1.66 7.19 10.50
CA ILE A 74 0.61 6.28 10.95
C ILE A 74 1.21 5.36 12.01
N LYS A 75 0.60 5.37 13.18
CA LYS A 75 0.90 4.47 14.30
C LYS A 75 -0.32 3.59 14.54
N SER A 76 -0.23 2.33 14.14
CA SER A 76 -1.30 1.33 14.32
C SER A 76 -0.72 0.05 14.90
N THR A 77 -1.45 -0.55 15.83
CA THR A 77 -1.09 -1.84 16.45
C THR A 77 -1.87 -3.02 15.89
N LYS A 78 -2.75 -2.77 14.92
CA LYS A 78 -3.59 -3.76 14.25
C LYS A 78 -3.27 -3.83 12.75
N ASP A 79 -4.00 -4.65 12.04
CA ASP A 79 -3.75 -5.01 10.66
C ASP A 79 -4.38 -4.06 9.62
N LYS A 80 -4.00 -4.21 8.36
CA LYS A 80 -4.52 -3.48 7.19
C LYS A 80 -4.21 -1.98 7.24
N VAL A 81 -2.91 -1.69 7.26
CA VAL A 81 -2.41 -0.31 7.34
C VAL A 81 -1.83 0.10 5.99
N GLY A 82 -2.41 1.12 5.40
CA GLY A 82 -1.95 1.70 4.14
C GLY A 82 -1.68 3.19 4.26
N GLY A 83 -0.68 3.70 3.55
CA GLY A 83 -0.45 5.14 3.52
C GLY A 83 -1.60 5.91 2.89
N LEU A 84 -2.26 5.35 1.88
CA LEU A 84 -3.45 5.92 1.25
C LEU A 84 -4.73 5.27 1.77
N ILE A 85 -4.85 3.94 1.64
CA ILE A 85 -6.05 3.16 2.00
C ILE A 85 -5.64 1.95 2.85
N GLY A 86 -6.28 1.77 4.01
CA GLY A 86 -6.05 0.60 4.85
C GLY A 86 -6.52 -0.70 4.21
N TYR A 87 -7.75 -0.76 3.76
CA TYR A 87 -8.38 -1.94 3.19
C TYR A 87 -9.25 -1.64 1.98
N ILE A 88 -9.09 -2.42 0.94
CA ILE A 88 -10.00 -2.44 -0.22
C ILE A 88 -10.81 -3.71 -0.12
N GLU A 89 -12.14 -3.54 -0.09
CA GLU A 89 -13.10 -4.61 0.04
C GLU A 89 -13.91 -4.79 -1.24
N GLY A 90 -13.64 -5.86 -1.96
CA GLY A 90 -14.47 -6.35 -3.04
C GLY A 90 -15.10 -7.69 -2.68
N ASN A 91 -15.90 -8.24 -3.57
CA ASN A 91 -16.44 -9.57 -3.43
C ASN A 91 -16.18 -10.40 -4.70
N ALA A 92 -16.31 -11.71 -4.59
CA ALA A 92 -15.97 -12.63 -5.70
C ALA A 92 -16.84 -12.43 -6.96
N GLN A 93 -18.05 -11.88 -6.81
CA GLN A 93 -18.97 -11.61 -7.92
C GLN A 93 -18.75 -10.22 -8.54
N SER A 94 -18.18 -9.29 -7.76
CA SER A 94 -17.95 -7.91 -8.19
C SER A 94 -16.65 -7.40 -7.59
N LEU A 95 -15.57 -7.47 -8.37
CA LEU A 95 -14.28 -6.93 -7.94
C LEU A 95 -14.37 -5.42 -7.71
N ALA A 96 -13.80 -4.94 -6.64
CA ALA A 96 -13.60 -3.51 -6.45
C ALA A 96 -12.68 -2.98 -7.56
N GLN A 97 -13.10 -1.93 -8.26
CA GLN A 97 -12.34 -1.31 -9.36
C GLN A 97 -11.65 -0.05 -8.85
N ILE A 98 -10.36 -0.12 -8.63
CA ILE A 98 -9.59 0.97 -8.02
C ILE A 98 -8.61 1.54 -9.03
N SER A 99 -8.74 2.83 -9.33
CA SER A 99 -7.80 3.56 -10.18
C SER A 99 -7.09 4.64 -9.37
N ILE A 100 -5.76 4.58 -9.31
CA ILE A 100 -4.91 5.51 -8.56
C ILE A 100 -3.85 6.06 -9.51
N ARG A 101 -3.79 7.38 -9.66
CA ARG A 101 -2.85 8.04 -10.56
C ARG A 101 -2.21 9.26 -9.92
N ASN A 102 -0.93 9.47 -10.28
CA ASN A 102 -0.15 10.62 -9.88
C ASN A 102 -0.23 10.87 -8.36
N VAL A 103 0.31 9.92 -7.59
CA VAL A 103 0.33 10.01 -6.13
C VAL A 103 1.77 10.04 -5.62
N ARG A 104 2.06 11.04 -4.81
CA ARG A 104 3.35 11.21 -4.15
C ARG A 104 3.23 10.79 -2.70
N LEU A 105 4.09 9.82 -2.30
CA LEU A 105 4.04 9.18 -0.99
C LEU A 105 5.20 9.66 -0.11
N GLY A 106 4.87 10.27 1.03
CA GLY A 106 5.81 10.64 2.09
C GLY A 106 5.33 10.11 3.45
N VAL A 107 4.91 8.83 3.50
CA VAL A 107 4.29 8.23 4.68
C VAL A 107 5.31 7.47 5.50
N SER A 108 5.26 7.61 6.81
CA SER A 108 6.00 6.81 7.78
C SER A 108 5.07 5.97 8.65
N PHE A 109 5.59 4.82 9.12
CA PHE A 109 4.85 3.92 10.00
C PHE A 109 5.66 3.73 11.28
N SER A 110 5.08 4.00 12.42
CA SER A 110 5.81 4.03 13.70
C SER A 110 5.33 2.99 14.69
N GLU A 111 5.03 1.74 14.27
CA GLU A 111 5.00 0.61 15.20
C GLU A 111 5.13 -0.74 14.50
N SER A 112 5.72 -1.70 15.21
CA SER A 112 5.95 -3.07 14.75
C SER A 112 4.93 -4.00 15.39
N GLY A 113 4.26 -4.79 14.60
CA GLY A 113 3.30 -5.81 15.08
C GLY A 113 2.12 -6.01 14.12
N SER A 114 1.81 -4.98 13.35
CA SER A 114 0.76 -5.03 12.33
C SER A 114 1.15 -5.91 11.14
N SER A 115 0.18 -6.56 10.54
CA SER A 115 0.30 -7.25 9.26
C SER A 115 -0.45 -6.49 8.17
N TYR A 116 -0.16 -6.81 6.91
CA TYR A 116 -0.74 -6.15 5.74
C TYR A 116 -0.45 -4.64 5.69
N ILE A 117 0.85 -4.33 5.58
CA ILE A 117 1.33 -2.95 5.53
C ILE A 117 1.83 -2.63 4.12
N GLY A 118 1.29 -1.56 3.55
CA GLY A 118 1.76 -1.01 2.28
C GLY A 118 1.77 0.51 2.30
N ALA A 119 2.76 1.13 1.66
CA ALA A 119 2.77 2.59 1.63
C ALA A 119 1.61 3.19 0.85
N LEU A 120 0.97 2.43 -0.03
CA LEU A 120 -0.26 2.84 -0.72
C LEU A 120 -1.47 2.13 -0.11
N ILE A 121 -1.49 0.80 -0.11
CA ILE A 121 -2.63 -0.02 0.31
C ILE A 121 -2.16 -1.10 1.28
N GLY A 122 -2.85 -1.24 2.43
CA GLY A 122 -2.56 -2.31 3.37
C GLY A 122 -2.96 -3.68 2.82
N TRP A 123 -4.23 -3.91 2.57
CA TRP A 123 -4.76 -5.13 1.95
C TRP A 123 -5.84 -4.81 0.92
N ALA A 124 -5.72 -5.40 -0.25
CA ALA A 124 -6.75 -5.36 -1.29
C ALA A 124 -7.31 -6.77 -1.49
N GLU A 125 -8.60 -6.92 -1.29
CA GLU A 125 -9.33 -8.18 -1.40
C GLU A 125 -10.38 -8.11 -2.51
N ASN A 126 -10.36 -9.11 -3.41
CA ASN A 126 -11.24 -9.17 -4.59
C ASN A 126 -11.25 -7.84 -5.36
N ALA A 127 -10.06 -7.39 -5.76
CA ALA A 127 -9.86 -6.08 -6.36
C ALA A 127 -9.16 -6.15 -7.72
N SER A 128 -9.57 -5.26 -8.61
CA SER A 128 -8.87 -4.91 -9.83
C SER A 128 -8.24 -3.54 -9.68
N ILE A 129 -6.92 -3.48 -9.59
CA ILE A 129 -6.20 -2.27 -9.25
C ILE A 129 -5.41 -1.76 -10.45
N GLN A 130 -5.61 -0.50 -10.80
CA GLN A 130 -4.79 0.23 -11.74
C GLN A 130 -4.02 1.31 -10.99
N VAL A 131 -2.68 1.25 -11.05
CA VAL A 131 -1.81 2.25 -10.43
C VAL A 131 -0.83 2.80 -11.47
N GLU A 132 -0.77 4.13 -11.60
CA GLU A 132 0.12 4.80 -12.53
C GLU A 132 0.72 6.06 -11.91
N ASP A 133 2.00 6.33 -12.19
CA ASP A 133 2.73 7.50 -11.70
C ASP A 133 2.73 7.63 -10.17
N ILE A 134 3.21 6.59 -9.51
CA ILE A 134 3.40 6.60 -8.05
C ILE A 134 4.86 6.83 -7.73
N SER A 135 5.14 7.80 -6.88
CA SER A 135 6.50 8.10 -6.45
C SER A 135 6.61 8.31 -4.94
N SER A 136 7.81 8.04 -4.42
CA SER A 136 8.18 8.45 -3.06
C SER A 136 9.23 9.55 -3.14
N ASP A 137 9.09 10.57 -2.30
CA ASP A 137 10.03 11.72 -2.23
C ASP A 137 11.25 11.45 -1.33
N GLY A 138 11.71 10.20 -1.24
CA GLY A 138 12.84 9.83 -0.38
C GLY A 138 12.53 9.82 1.11
N ILE A 139 11.29 10.04 1.51
CA ILE A 139 10.85 10.11 2.92
C ILE A 139 10.09 8.83 3.31
N PHE A 140 10.37 7.72 2.66
CA PHE A 140 9.89 6.43 3.17
C PHE A 140 10.61 6.14 4.49
N LYS A 141 9.88 6.15 5.59
CA LYS A 141 10.44 5.79 6.89
C LYS A 141 9.66 4.62 7.47
N ASN A 142 10.40 3.55 7.83
CA ASN A 142 9.90 2.52 8.73
C ASN A 142 8.62 1.79 8.33
N LEU A 143 8.51 1.32 7.07
CA LEU A 143 7.51 0.31 6.72
C LEU A 143 7.87 -1.00 7.44
N ARG A 144 7.63 -1.05 8.73
CA ARG A 144 7.93 -2.20 9.59
C ARG A 144 6.66 -2.88 10.04
N GLY A 145 6.62 -4.17 9.88
CA GLY A 145 5.46 -4.96 10.27
C GLY A 145 5.81 -6.41 10.57
N ASN A 146 4.79 -7.20 10.83
CA ASN A 146 4.95 -8.63 11.05
C ASN A 146 4.96 -9.37 9.70
N ASN A 147 3.82 -9.45 9.03
CA ASN A 147 3.69 -10.17 7.77
C ASN A 147 3.07 -9.29 6.68
N HIS A 148 3.34 -9.61 5.41
CA HIS A 148 2.80 -8.92 4.24
C HIS A 148 3.14 -7.42 4.25
N VAL A 149 4.44 -7.13 4.19
CA VAL A 149 4.96 -5.76 4.23
C VAL A 149 5.55 -5.39 2.87
N ALA A 150 5.17 -4.25 2.33
CA ALA A 150 5.68 -3.83 1.04
C ALA A 150 5.66 -2.32 0.78
N GLY A 151 6.46 -1.90 -0.20
CA GLY A 151 6.53 -0.51 -0.62
C GLY A 151 5.26 0.04 -1.27
N LEU A 152 4.37 -0.82 -1.81
CA LEU A 152 3.12 -0.38 -2.41
C LEU A 152 1.90 -1.05 -1.76
N ILE A 153 1.79 -2.37 -1.84
CA ILE A 153 0.62 -3.12 -1.37
C ILE A 153 1.07 -4.26 -0.44
N GLY A 154 0.61 -4.28 0.80
CA GLY A 154 0.94 -5.36 1.74
C GLY A 154 0.45 -6.71 1.26
N LYS A 155 -0.85 -6.83 0.94
CA LYS A 155 -1.45 -8.03 0.36
C LYS A 155 -2.46 -7.70 -0.73
N LEU A 156 -2.41 -8.46 -1.82
CA LEU A 156 -3.33 -8.39 -2.94
C LEU A 156 -3.99 -9.75 -3.19
N TYR A 157 -5.31 -9.77 -3.22
CA TYR A 157 -6.13 -10.84 -3.75
C TYR A 157 -6.97 -10.27 -4.91
N GLY A 158 -6.57 -10.55 -6.16
CA GLY A 158 -7.21 -9.96 -7.33
C GLY A 158 -6.28 -9.83 -8.53
N GLN A 159 -6.26 -8.65 -9.15
CA GLN A 159 -5.38 -8.34 -10.27
C GLN A 159 -4.83 -6.91 -10.18
N ILE A 160 -3.71 -6.66 -10.86
CA ILE A 160 -3.07 -5.34 -10.87
C ILE A 160 -2.47 -4.99 -12.24
N ASP A 161 -2.64 -3.75 -12.65
CA ASP A 161 -1.86 -3.09 -13.69
C ASP A 161 -1.08 -1.92 -13.07
N ALA A 162 0.22 -2.11 -12.90
CA ALA A 162 1.11 -1.13 -12.27
C ALA A 162 2.09 -0.55 -13.29
N ARG A 163 2.10 0.78 -13.41
CA ARG A 163 2.95 1.48 -14.39
C ARG A 163 3.62 2.71 -13.77
N LYS A 164 4.87 2.94 -14.17
CA LYS A 164 5.65 4.12 -13.77
C LYS A 164 5.69 4.29 -12.24
N ILE A 165 6.12 3.26 -11.55
CA ILE A 165 6.26 3.27 -10.10
C ILE A 165 7.72 3.53 -9.76
N LYS A 166 7.98 4.54 -8.95
CA LYS A 166 9.33 4.89 -8.51
C LYS A 166 9.36 5.05 -7.00
N LEU A 167 9.82 4.00 -6.32
CA LEU A 167 9.99 4.00 -4.86
C LEU A 167 11.47 4.05 -4.53
N GLN A 168 11.89 5.08 -3.81
CA GLN A 168 13.28 5.34 -3.48
C GLN A 168 13.43 5.71 -2.01
N HIS A 169 14.55 5.30 -1.42
CA HIS A 169 14.95 5.69 -0.08
C HIS A 169 16.38 6.23 -0.10
N THR A 170 16.60 7.37 0.50
CA THR A 170 17.87 8.10 0.41
C THR A 170 18.86 7.81 1.53
N THR A 171 18.48 7.06 2.56
CA THR A 171 19.31 6.81 3.74
C THR A 171 19.94 5.42 3.70
N LEU A 172 21.24 5.32 3.57
CA LEU A 172 22.00 4.08 3.29
C LEU A 172 22.05 3.04 4.44
N ASN A 173 21.69 3.38 5.66
CA ASN A 173 21.88 2.51 6.84
C ASN A 173 20.58 2.09 7.51
N ASP A 174 19.45 2.23 6.86
CA ASP A 174 18.15 1.81 7.39
C ASP A 174 17.44 0.87 6.41
N PHE A 175 16.59 -0.01 6.94
CA PHE A 175 15.72 -0.87 6.14
C PHE A 175 14.32 -0.27 6.16
N PRO A 176 13.98 0.55 5.18
CA PRO A 176 12.66 1.18 5.15
C PRO A 176 11.53 0.16 5.04
N ILE A 177 11.79 -1.00 4.41
CA ILE A 177 10.83 -2.11 4.33
C ILE A 177 11.37 -3.30 5.13
N SER A 178 10.67 -3.68 6.20
CA SER A 178 11.05 -4.86 7.00
C SER A 178 9.87 -5.60 7.59
N GLY A 179 9.96 -6.93 7.62
CA GLY A 179 8.93 -7.81 8.17
C GLY A 179 9.45 -9.22 8.43
N ASN A 180 8.58 -10.11 8.90
CA ASN A 180 8.91 -11.51 9.10
C ASN A 180 8.68 -12.33 7.83
N GLN A 181 7.48 -12.28 7.27
CA GLN A 181 7.10 -13.10 6.11
C GLN A 181 6.41 -12.25 5.03
N ASN A 182 6.56 -12.68 3.78
CA ASN A 182 5.95 -12.04 2.62
C ASN A 182 6.32 -10.56 2.54
N VAL A 183 7.61 -10.31 2.39
CA VAL A 183 8.16 -8.95 2.32
C VAL A 183 8.57 -8.65 0.88
N GLY A 184 8.03 -7.59 0.31
CA GLY A 184 8.30 -7.22 -1.08
C GLY A 184 8.57 -5.74 -1.30
N GLY A 185 9.39 -5.41 -2.29
CA GLY A 185 9.61 -4.02 -2.66
C GLY A 185 8.35 -3.32 -3.17
N LEU A 186 7.51 -4.06 -3.89
CA LEU A 186 6.23 -3.57 -4.42
C LEU A 186 5.04 -4.21 -3.72
N ILE A 187 4.97 -5.55 -3.66
CA ILE A 187 3.85 -6.29 -3.06
C ILE A 187 4.40 -7.36 -2.10
N GLY A 188 3.83 -7.46 -0.90
CA GLY A 188 4.21 -8.48 0.07
C GLY A 188 3.74 -9.87 -0.36
N GLU A 189 2.45 -10.07 -0.54
CA GLU A 189 1.84 -11.27 -1.11
C GLU A 189 0.83 -10.91 -2.19
N ALA A 190 0.94 -11.54 -3.36
CA ALA A 190 -0.02 -11.41 -4.45
C ALA A 190 -0.69 -12.76 -4.72
N PHE A 191 -1.99 -12.82 -4.57
CA PHE A 191 -2.82 -13.93 -5.01
C PHE A 191 -3.58 -13.49 -6.27
N LEU A 192 -3.07 -13.89 -7.44
CA LEU A 192 -3.54 -13.37 -8.71
C LEU A 192 -4.68 -14.22 -9.28
N GLN A 193 -5.83 -13.58 -9.49
CA GLN A 193 -7.02 -14.19 -10.08
C GLN A 193 -7.11 -13.97 -11.59
N ALA A 194 -6.36 -13.00 -12.14
CA ALA A 194 -6.33 -12.70 -13.55
C ALA A 194 -4.99 -12.13 -13.99
N ALA A 195 -4.82 -11.89 -15.28
CA ALA A 195 -3.61 -11.31 -15.86
C ALA A 195 -3.25 -10.00 -15.18
N SER A 196 -1.98 -9.89 -14.79
CA SER A 196 -1.44 -8.72 -14.14
C SER A 196 -0.19 -8.22 -14.85
N SER A 197 0.02 -6.92 -14.87
CA SER A 197 1.15 -6.30 -15.56
C SER A 197 1.92 -5.32 -14.69
N PHE A 198 3.25 -5.29 -14.89
CA PHE A 198 4.17 -4.40 -14.21
C PHE A 198 5.09 -3.76 -15.26
N LYS A 199 5.00 -2.44 -15.41
CA LYS A 199 5.76 -1.71 -16.43
C LYS A 199 6.43 -0.49 -15.84
N ASP A 200 7.71 -0.29 -16.16
CA ASP A 200 8.51 0.86 -15.72
C ASP A 200 8.52 0.99 -14.18
N ILE A 201 8.92 -0.08 -13.51
CA ILE A 201 8.98 -0.17 -12.05
C ILE A 201 10.43 0.01 -11.59
N THR A 202 10.65 0.95 -10.69
CA THR A 202 11.92 1.16 -10.00
C THR A 202 11.73 1.07 -8.50
N ILE A 203 12.41 0.12 -7.85
CA ILE A 203 12.47 -0.03 -6.40
C ILE A 203 13.93 0.10 -6.00
N ASP A 204 14.26 1.22 -5.38
CA ASP A 204 15.61 1.54 -4.89
C ASP A 204 15.57 1.72 -3.37
N MET A 205 15.34 0.59 -2.70
CA MET A 205 15.17 0.53 -1.25
C MET A 205 15.67 -0.80 -0.69
N PRO A 206 16.42 -0.81 0.42
CA PRO A 206 16.76 -2.03 1.13
C PRO A 206 15.51 -2.71 1.71
N ILE A 207 15.45 -4.03 1.55
CA ILE A 207 14.34 -4.86 2.02
C ILE A 207 14.89 -5.91 2.97
N LYS A 208 14.23 -6.11 4.13
CA LYS A 208 14.62 -7.11 5.12
C LYS A 208 13.44 -7.98 5.53
N GLY A 209 13.65 -9.28 5.57
CA GLY A 209 12.64 -10.23 6.06
C GLY A 209 13.25 -11.58 6.43
N SER A 210 12.45 -12.45 7.08
CA SER A 210 12.88 -13.78 7.48
C SER A 210 12.52 -14.87 6.47
N SER A 211 11.37 -14.72 5.79
CA SER A 211 10.94 -15.69 4.77
C SER A 211 10.07 -15.03 3.70
N TYR A 212 10.11 -15.58 2.48
CA TYR A 212 9.42 -15.06 1.31
C TYR A 212 9.73 -13.58 1.07
N VAL A 213 11.03 -13.28 0.92
CA VAL A 213 11.52 -11.92 0.66
C VAL A 213 11.85 -11.78 -0.82
N GLY A 214 11.25 -10.78 -1.47
CA GLY A 214 11.46 -10.52 -2.88
C GLY A 214 11.71 -9.05 -3.18
N GLY A 215 12.65 -8.74 -4.07
CA GLY A 215 12.92 -7.37 -4.49
C GLY A 215 11.72 -6.66 -5.10
N LEU A 216 10.80 -7.40 -5.73
CA LEU A 216 9.54 -6.88 -6.26
C LEU A 216 8.35 -7.42 -5.48
N ILE A 217 8.17 -8.74 -5.42
CA ILE A 217 7.04 -9.40 -4.75
C ILE A 217 7.58 -10.49 -3.83
N GLY A 218 7.16 -10.48 -2.56
CA GLY A 218 7.57 -11.48 -1.58
C GLY A 218 7.05 -12.88 -1.91
N GLN A 219 5.76 -13.01 -2.20
CA GLN A 219 5.15 -14.27 -2.63
C GLN A 219 4.07 -14.05 -3.69
N ILE A 220 4.09 -14.87 -4.75
CA ILE A 220 3.02 -14.92 -5.77
C ILE A 220 2.33 -16.27 -5.68
N ARG A 221 1.00 -16.24 -5.67
CA ARG A 221 0.12 -17.40 -5.80
C ARG A 221 -0.89 -17.18 -6.92
N SER A 222 -1.37 -18.25 -7.54
CA SER A 222 -2.46 -18.19 -8.53
C SER A 222 -3.45 -19.32 -8.27
N GLU A 223 -4.73 -19.04 -8.40
CA GLU A 223 -5.81 -20.05 -8.36
C GLU A 223 -6.03 -20.72 -9.72
N ALA A 224 -5.58 -20.11 -10.81
CA ALA A 224 -5.92 -20.61 -12.14
C ALA A 224 -5.12 -21.87 -12.48
N PRO A 225 -5.77 -22.98 -12.88
CA PRO A 225 -5.11 -24.19 -13.36
C PRO A 225 -4.39 -23.98 -14.70
N THR A 226 -4.59 -22.85 -15.36
CA THR A 226 -3.95 -22.48 -16.62
C THR A 226 -3.38 -21.08 -16.52
N SER A 227 -2.07 -21.01 -16.42
CA SER A 227 -1.18 -19.84 -16.57
C SER A 227 -1.88 -18.46 -16.56
N THR A 228 -2.08 -17.88 -15.38
CA THR A 228 -2.37 -16.44 -15.27
C THR A 228 -1.10 -15.69 -15.70
N PRO A 229 -1.08 -15.01 -16.86
CA PRO A 229 0.13 -14.37 -17.32
C PRO A 229 0.48 -13.17 -16.42
N VAL A 230 1.72 -13.16 -15.95
CA VAL A 230 2.30 -12.00 -15.28
C VAL A 230 3.34 -11.42 -16.24
N SER A 231 3.13 -10.21 -16.69
CA SER A 231 4.04 -9.53 -17.61
C SER A 231 4.87 -8.49 -16.88
N TYR A 232 6.17 -8.56 -17.09
CA TYR A 232 7.13 -7.60 -16.53
C TYR A 232 7.93 -6.94 -17.65
N THR A 233 7.99 -5.61 -17.65
CA THR A 233 8.83 -4.85 -18.57
C THR A 233 9.52 -3.71 -17.82
N HIS A 234 10.82 -3.51 -18.10
CA HIS A 234 11.64 -2.44 -17.52
C HIS A 234 11.61 -2.39 -15.98
N LEU A 235 12.06 -3.50 -15.35
CA LEU A 235 12.18 -3.59 -13.90
C LEU A 235 13.59 -3.19 -13.46
N ARG A 236 13.68 -2.41 -12.39
CA ARG A 236 14.90 -2.18 -11.61
C ARG A 236 14.57 -2.36 -10.12
N ALA A 237 15.23 -3.30 -9.49
CA ALA A 237 15.13 -3.50 -8.04
C ALA A 237 16.54 -3.47 -7.45
N HIS A 238 16.67 -2.90 -6.27
CA HIS A 238 17.91 -2.98 -5.51
C HIS A 238 18.13 -4.44 -5.06
N GLU A 239 19.39 -4.90 -5.06
CA GLU A 239 19.74 -6.24 -4.57
C GLU A 239 19.21 -6.44 -3.15
N THR A 240 18.46 -7.51 -2.94
CA THR A 240 18.03 -7.92 -1.61
C THR A 240 19.20 -8.50 -0.84
N LEU A 241 19.54 -7.96 0.32
CA LEU A 241 20.38 -8.64 1.29
C LEU A 241 19.57 -9.80 1.91
N ALA A 242 19.35 -10.85 1.12
CA ALA A 242 18.85 -12.11 1.63
C ALA A 242 20.06 -13.00 1.93
N ASN A 243 20.27 -13.31 3.19
CA ASN A 243 21.26 -14.25 3.70
C ASN A 243 22.73 -13.77 3.67
N LEU A 244 23.11 -13.00 4.65
CA LEU A 244 24.43 -13.10 5.28
C LEU A 244 24.26 -13.59 6.71
#